data_f1f16f95c612a4d4f9190015e0086822
#
_entry.id   f1f16f95c612a4d4f9190015e0086822
#
_cell.length_a   1.000
_cell.length_b   1.000
_cell.length_c   1.000
_cell.angle_alpha   90.00
_cell.angle_beta   90.00
_cell.angle_gamma   90.00
#
_symmetry.space_group_name_H-M   'P 1'
#
loop_
_entity.id
_entity.type
_entity.pdbx_description
1 polymer ?
#
loop_
_entity_poly.entity_id
_entity_poly.type
_entity_poly.pdbx_seq_one_letter_code
_entity_poly.pdbx_strand_id
1 'polypeptide(L)'
;EITDYRNYNFATELPDCIVINSPYDQFNPVWMVDPHYFSGELKQYTKKLVYIPWFVTDEINPKEKEDGKAFRIMDYYVNLPGLFHSDLSIVQSEGMKKAYLSKITEFAGKDIRKKMSKKISGAGSCLLGEKEGQGVKEVVSCFRRFLFASNKNLVSKA
;
A
#
# COMPACT_ATOMS: atom_id res chain seq x y z
N GLU A 1 -22.88 0.75 -2.16
CA GLU A 1 -23.20 0.02 -3.40
C GLU A 1 -21.97 -0.80 -3.82
N ILE A 2 -22.18 -2.04 -4.27
CA ILE A 2 -21.12 -2.90 -4.80
C ILE A 2 -21.32 -2.98 -6.30
N THR A 3 -20.32 -2.56 -7.05
CA THR A 3 -20.33 -2.59 -8.51
C THR A 3 -19.50 -3.79 -9.00
N ASP A 4 -20.02 -4.52 -9.98
CA ASP A 4 -19.24 -5.57 -10.65
C ASP A 4 -17.99 -4.93 -11.28
N TYR A 5 -16.82 -5.49 -11.01
CA TYR A 5 -15.55 -4.94 -11.47
C TYR A 5 -15.48 -4.78 -13.00
N ARG A 6 -16.18 -5.64 -13.76
CA ARG A 6 -16.23 -5.59 -15.23
C ARG A 6 -17.00 -4.39 -15.77
N ASN A 7 -17.86 -3.81 -14.94
CA ASN A 7 -18.72 -2.69 -15.30
C ASN A 7 -18.20 -1.35 -14.76
N TYR A 8 -17.14 -1.37 -13.94
CA TYR A 8 -16.58 -0.13 -13.38
C TYR A 8 -15.64 0.53 -14.38
N ASN A 9 -15.93 1.75 -14.76
CA ASN A 9 -15.10 2.52 -15.70
C ASN A 9 -14.37 3.65 -14.97
N PHE A 10 -13.09 3.46 -14.72
CA PHE A 10 -12.24 4.43 -14.03
C PHE A 10 -12.14 5.76 -14.77
N ALA A 11 -12.18 5.77 -16.11
CA ALA A 11 -12.06 6.99 -16.91
C ALA A 11 -13.29 7.90 -16.78
N THR A 12 -14.46 7.36 -16.49
CA THR A 12 -15.68 8.12 -16.27
C THR A 12 -15.91 8.45 -14.81
N GLU A 13 -15.61 7.52 -13.91
CA GLU A 13 -15.86 7.66 -12.46
C GLU A 13 -14.82 8.55 -11.76
N LEU A 14 -13.58 8.54 -12.22
CA LEU A 14 -12.45 9.34 -11.71
C LEU A 14 -12.41 9.42 -10.17
N PRO A 15 -12.30 8.29 -9.48
CA PRO A 15 -12.35 8.27 -8.03
C PRO A 15 -11.21 9.09 -7.41
N ASP A 16 -11.51 9.85 -6.36
CA ASP A 16 -10.49 10.65 -5.66
C ASP A 16 -9.41 9.79 -5.02
N CYS A 17 -9.76 8.58 -4.59
CA CYS A 17 -8.84 7.64 -3.96
C CYS A 17 -9.14 6.21 -4.40
N ILE A 18 -8.10 5.48 -4.77
CA ILE A 18 -8.16 4.03 -5.01
C ILE A 18 -7.25 3.35 -3.98
N VAL A 19 -7.77 2.31 -3.35
CA VAL A 19 -7.01 1.46 -2.43
C VAL A 19 -6.78 0.11 -3.10
N ILE A 20 -5.52 -0.30 -3.20
CA ILE A 20 -5.13 -1.61 -3.72
C ILE A 20 -4.48 -2.46 -2.63
N ASN A 21 -4.66 -3.75 -2.73
CA ASN A 21 -4.02 -4.74 -1.85
C ASN A 21 -3.09 -5.69 -2.60
N SER A 22 -3.23 -5.80 -3.93
CA SER A 22 -2.34 -6.58 -4.79
C SER A 22 -1.31 -5.66 -5.45
N PRO A 23 -0.01 -5.83 -5.18
CA PRO A 23 1.02 -4.95 -5.71
C PRO A 23 1.73 -5.50 -6.96
N TYR A 24 1.31 -6.67 -7.45
CA TYR A 24 2.14 -7.49 -8.35
C TYR A 24 2.08 -7.04 -9.81
N ASP A 25 0.97 -6.47 -10.26
CA ASP A 25 0.70 -6.19 -11.67
C ASP A 25 1.04 -7.45 -12.52
N GLN A 26 1.84 -7.32 -13.58
CA GLN A 26 2.25 -8.44 -14.45
C GLN A 26 3.42 -9.30 -13.90
N PHE A 27 4.02 -8.92 -12.77
CA PHE A 27 5.25 -9.56 -12.28
C PHE A 27 5.02 -10.85 -11.48
N ASN A 28 3.78 -11.19 -11.19
CA ASN A 28 3.45 -12.46 -10.55
C ASN A 28 2.26 -13.12 -11.28
N PRO A 29 2.50 -14.11 -12.15
CA PRO A 29 1.43 -14.71 -12.96
C PRO A 29 0.37 -15.48 -12.16
N VAL A 30 0.65 -15.80 -10.89
CA VAL A 30 -0.30 -16.49 -10.00
C VAL A 30 -1.22 -15.49 -9.28
N TRP A 31 -0.69 -14.33 -8.92
CA TRP A 31 -1.37 -13.31 -8.10
C TRP A 31 -1.64 -12.00 -8.85
N MET A 32 -1.40 -11.99 -10.17
CA MET A 32 -1.72 -10.82 -10.99
C MET A 32 -3.23 -10.60 -11.04
N VAL A 33 -3.61 -9.35 -11.11
CA VAL A 33 -4.96 -8.92 -11.38
C VAL A 33 -5.14 -8.72 -12.89
N ASP A 34 -6.38 -8.50 -13.35
CA ASP A 34 -6.62 -8.09 -14.72
C ASP A 34 -5.81 -6.82 -15.05
N PRO A 35 -5.19 -6.70 -16.24
CA PRO A 35 -4.37 -5.54 -16.63
C PRO A 35 -5.04 -4.19 -16.43
N HIS A 36 -6.36 -4.12 -16.53
CA HIS A 36 -7.14 -2.91 -16.24
C HIS A 36 -7.00 -2.41 -14.80
N TYR A 37 -6.60 -3.30 -13.89
CA TYR A 37 -6.37 -3.02 -12.46
C TYR A 37 -4.89 -2.95 -12.08
N PHE A 38 -4.00 -2.90 -13.03
CA PHE A 38 -2.59 -2.66 -12.74
C PHE A 38 -2.38 -1.31 -12.08
N SER A 39 -1.49 -1.25 -11.12
CA SER A 39 -1.28 -0.06 -10.31
C SER A 39 -0.88 1.17 -11.14
N GLY A 40 -0.14 0.96 -12.23
CA GLY A 40 0.22 2.01 -13.19
C GLY A 40 -0.98 2.54 -13.97
N GLU A 41 -1.94 1.68 -14.33
CA GLU A 41 -3.19 2.06 -14.97
C GLU A 41 -4.09 2.81 -13.99
N LEU A 42 -4.35 2.25 -12.82
CA LEU A 42 -5.19 2.87 -11.80
C LEU A 42 -4.70 4.26 -11.41
N LYS A 43 -3.38 4.47 -11.38
CA LYS A 43 -2.78 5.75 -11.04
C LYS A 43 -3.16 6.88 -11.99
N GLN A 44 -3.54 6.59 -13.22
CA GLN A 44 -3.95 7.59 -14.21
C GLN A 44 -5.33 8.19 -13.90
N TYR A 45 -6.17 7.45 -13.18
CA TYR A 45 -7.57 7.78 -12.94
C TYR A 45 -7.87 8.27 -11.54
N THR A 46 -6.86 8.38 -10.68
CA THR A 46 -7.06 8.80 -9.28
C THR A 46 -6.06 9.84 -8.84
N LYS A 47 -6.49 10.75 -7.98
CA LYS A 47 -5.60 11.69 -7.30
C LYS A 47 -4.71 10.99 -6.29
N LYS A 48 -5.19 9.88 -5.70
CA LYS A 48 -4.51 9.17 -4.63
C LYS A 48 -4.62 7.66 -4.81
N LEU A 49 -3.49 7.01 -5.04
CA LEU A 49 -3.38 5.56 -5.01
C LEU A 49 -2.77 5.13 -3.68
N VAL A 50 -3.47 4.29 -2.93
CA VAL A 50 -3.03 3.77 -1.63
C VAL A 50 -2.80 2.27 -1.73
N TYR A 51 -1.65 1.81 -1.30
CA TYR A 51 -1.34 0.39 -1.21
C TYR A 51 -1.37 -0.06 0.25
N ILE A 52 -2.14 -1.12 0.54
CA ILE A 52 -2.20 -1.78 1.83
C ILE A 52 -1.99 -3.27 1.60
N PRO A 53 -0.86 -3.85 2.04
CA PRO A 53 -0.61 -5.28 1.88
C PRO A 53 -1.75 -6.13 2.45
N TRP A 54 -2.15 -7.17 1.71
CA TRP A 54 -3.15 -8.13 2.15
C TRP A 54 -2.62 -9.17 3.13
N PHE A 55 -1.32 -9.18 3.36
CA PHE A 55 -0.63 -10.12 4.24
C PHE A 55 0.03 -9.42 5.42
N VAL A 56 0.26 -10.17 6.48
CA VAL A 56 1.06 -9.80 7.65
C VAL A 56 2.19 -10.83 7.76
N THR A 57 3.38 -10.36 8.09
CA THR A 57 4.55 -11.20 8.33
C THR A 57 5.06 -10.96 9.76
N ASP A 58 5.96 -11.81 10.21
CA ASP A 58 6.75 -11.51 11.40
C ASP A 58 7.55 -10.23 11.19
N GLU A 59 7.82 -9.51 12.27
CA GLU A 59 8.68 -8.33 12.23
C GLU A 59 10.09 -8.73 11.79
N ILE A 60 10.65 -7.98 10.85
CA ILE A 60 11.98 -8.23 10.30
C ILE A 60 12.91 -7.09 10.68
N ASN A 61 13.95 -7.41 11.43
CA ASN A 61 15.02 -6.48 11.73
C ASN A 61 16.23 -6.77 10.83
N PRO A 62 16.55 -5.91 9.87
CA PRO A 62 17.67 -6.13 8.93
C PRO A 62 19.05 -6.25 9.60
N LYS A 63 19.15 -5.85 10.87
CA LYS A 63 20.41 -5.90 11.63
C LYS A 63 20.58 -7.23 12.39
N GLU A 64 19.49 -7.98 12.57
CA GLU A 64 19.52 -9.25 13.26
C GLU A 64 19.94 -10.37 12.30
N LYS A 65 20.89 -11.18 12.72
CA LYS A 65 21.41 -12.29 11.91
C LYS A 65 20.34 -13.35 11.63
N GLU A 66 19.45 -13.56 12.59
CA GLU A 66 18.34 -14.51 12.54
C GLU A 66 17.32 -14.15 11.47
N ASP A 67 17.11 -12.86 11.24
CA ASP A 67 16.18 -12.35 10.22
C ASP A 67 16.78 -12.31 8.80
N GLY A 68 18.04 -12.65 8.64
CA GLY A 68 18.74 -12.51 7.37
C GLY A 68 18.13 -13.30 6.19
N LYS A 69 17.47 -14.44 6.46
CA LYS A 69 16.73 -15.20 5.44
C LYS A 69 15.43 -14.48 5.06
N ALA A 70 14.65 -14.07 6.04
CA ALA A 70 13.42 -13.33 5.85
C ALA A 70 13.69 -12.00 5.13
N PHE A 71 14.72 -11.27 5.52
CA PHE A 71 15.12 -10.03 4.88
C PHE A 71 15.53 -10.24 3.42
N ARG A 72 16.23 -11.32 3.06
CA ARG A 72 16.56 -11.62 1.65
C ARG A 72 15.33 -11.80 0.77
N ILE A 73 14.33 -12.53 1.25
CA ILE A 73 13.12 -12.81 0.47
C ILE A 73 12.16 -11.61 0.38
N MET A 74 12.44 -10.52 1.08
CA MET A 74 11.63 -9.29 0.98
C MET A 74 11.57 -8.73 -0.44
N ASP A 75 12.50 -9.05 -1.33
CA ASP A 75 12.44 -8.64 -2.74
C ASP A 75 11.13 -9.05 -3.41
N TYR A 76 10.56 -10.20 -3.04
CA TYR A 76 9.31 -10.71 -3.62
C TYR A 76 8.08 -9.85 -3.33
N TYR A 77 8.13 -8.96 -2.36
CA TYR A 77 7.00 -8.10 -2.00
C TYR A 77 7.36 -6.63 -1.78
N VAL A 78 8.65 -6.28 -1.79
CA VAL A 78 9.11 -4.89 -1.69
C VAL A 78 9.45 -4.30 -3.06
N ASN A 79 10.00 -5.12 -3.99
CA ASN A 79 10.32 -4.69 -5.34
C ASN A 79 9.13 -4.91 -6.29
N LEU A 80 8.01 -4.25 -6.02
CA LEU A 80 6.75 -4.48 -6.72
C LEU A 80 6.13 -3.16 -7.20
N PRO A 81 5.49 -3.15 -8.38
CA PRO A 81 4.95 -1.92 -8.98
C PRO A 81 3.93 -1.22 -8.09
N GLY A 82 3.02 -1.94 -7.44
CA GLY A 82 2.01 -1.34 -6.56
C GLY A 82 2.61 -0.51 -5.43
N LEU A 83 3.74 -0.93 -4.85
CA LEU A 83 4.46 -0.15 -3.85
C LEU A 83 5.04 1.15 -4.44
N PHE A 84 5.60 1.10 -5.65
CA PHE A 84 6.26 2.23 -6.27
C PHE A 84 5.28 3.24 -6.89
N HIS A 85 4.20 2.77 -7.50
CA HIS A 85 3.18 3.62 -8.11
C HIS A 85 2.29 4.32 -7.07
N SER A 86 2.12 3.73 -5.87
CA SER A 86 1.31 4.32 -4.82
C SER A 86 1.82 5.67 -4.34
N ASP A 87 0.91 6.54 -3.95
CA ASP A 87 1.22 7.80 -3.25
C ASP A 87 1.43 7.58 -1.75
N LEU A 88 0.79 6.53 -1.22
CA LEU A 88 0.90 6.10 0.16
C LEU A 88 0.88 4.58 0.23
N SER A 89 1.81 4.00 0.95
CA SER A 89 1.82 2.58 1.29
C SER A 89 1.78 2.42 2.80
N ILE A 90 0.80 1.67 3.30
CA ILE A 90 0.63 1.45 4.73
C ILE A 90 1.13 0.04 5.04
N VAL A 91 2.20 -0.04 5.82
CA VAL A 91 2.78 -1.31 6.27
C VAL A 91 2.51 -1.53 7.75
N GLN A 92 2.63 -2.76 8.22
CA GLN A 92 2.17 -3.22 9.53
C GLN A 92 2.80 -2.51 10.73
N SER A 93 4.03 -1.98 10.59
CA SER A 93 4.72 -1.31 11.70
C SER A 93 5.81 -0.36 11.22
N GLU A 94 6.31 0.49 12.11
CA GLU A 94 7.51 1.29 11.87
C GLU A 94 8.78 0.42 11.77
N GLY A 95 8.81 -0.76 12.41
CA GLY A 95 9.85 -1.76 12.23
C GLY A 95 9.90 -2.25 10.79
N MET A 96 8.77 -2.71 10.27
CA MET A 96 8.64 -3.14 8.88
C MET A 96 8.91 -2.03 7.87
N LYS A 97 8.50 -0.80 8.13
CA LYS A 97 8.89 0.35 7.29
C LYS A 97 10.41 0.48 7.19
N LYS A 98 11.14 0.34 8.30
CA LYS A 98 12.60 0.37 8.28
C LYS A 98 13.18 -0.78 7.46
N ALA A 99 12.61 -1.99 7.57
CA ALA A 99 13.02 -3.15 6.78
C ALA A 99 12.78 -2.93 5.28
N TYR A 100 11.59 -2.44 4.89
CA TYR A 100 11.28 -2.06 3.51
C TYR A 100 12.28 -1.04 2.95
N LEU A 101 12.54 0.03 3.70
CA LEU A 101 13.47 1.07 3.26
C LEU A 101 14.92 0.57 3.18
N SER A 102 15.32 -0.37 4.04
CA SER A 102 16.63 -1.02 3.96
C SER A 102 16.73 -1.87 2.70
N LYS A 103 15.70 -2.67 2.41
CA LYS A 103 15.64 -3.49 1.20
C LYS A 103 15.64 -2.63 -0.07
N ILE A 104 14.86 -1.56 -0.12
CA ILE A 104 14.85 -0.60 -1.25
C ILE A 104 16.25 0.00 -1.45
N THR A 105 16.98 0.25 -0.36
CA THR A 105 18.35 0.78 -0.47
C THR A 105 19.29 -0.20 -1.17
N GLU A 106 19.12 -1.50 -0.94
CA GLU A 106 19.96 -2.53 -1.57
C GLU A 106 19.82 -2.55 -3.10
N PHE A 107 18.59 -2.53 -3.62
CA PHE A 107 18.38 -2.67 -5.07
C PHE A 107 18.19 -1.35 -5.82
N ALA A 108 17.76 -0.27 -5.16
CA ALA A 108 17.43 0.99 -5.82
C ALA A 108 18.24 2.20 -5.32
N GLY A 109 19.02 2.03 -4.26
CA GLY A 109 19.90 3.06 -3.73
C GLY A 109 19.24 4.10 -2.83
N LYS A 110 20.08 5.01 -2.33
CA LYS A 110 19.68 5.98 -1.27
C LYS A 110 18.68 7.03 -1.76
N ASP A 111 18.74 7.43 -3.02
CA ASP A 111 17.85 8.49 -3.55
C ASP A 111 16.41 7.97 -3.68
N ILE A 112 16.23 6.76 -4.17
CA ILE A 112 14.92 6.11 -4.22
C ILE A 112 14.40 5.86 -2.80
N ARG A 113 15.25 5.35 -1.89
CA ARG A 113 14.90 5.21 -0.48
C ARG A 113 14.35 6.52 0.12
N LYS A 114 14.98 7.66 -0.16
CA LYS A 114 14.55 8.98 0.32
C LYS A 114 13.17 9.36 -0.22
N LYS A 115 12.87 9.04 -1.48
CA LYS A 115 11.53 9.24 -2.06
C LYS A 115 10.52 8.31 -1.39
N MET A 116 10.83 7.02 -1.25
CA MET A 116 9.93 6.02 -0.69
C MET A 116 9.67 6.24 0.81
N SER A 117 10.63 6.78 1.57
CA SER A 117 10.43 7.07 2.99
C SER A 117 9.28 8.06 3.27
N LYS A 118 8.94 8.90 2.30
CA LYS A 118 7.81 9.84 2.38
C LYS A 118 6.47 9.19 2.03
N LYS A 119 6.50 8.07 1.32
CA LYS A 119 5.33 7.35 0.84
C LYS A 119 4.94 6.18 1.75
N ILE A 120 5.89 5.57 2.45
CA ILE A 120 5.65 4.41 3.30
C ILE A 120 5.36 4.87 4.74
N SER A 121 4.28 4.38 5.31
CA SER A 121 3.86 4.62 6.70
C SER A 121 3.74 3.29 7.45
N GLY A 122 4.35 3.19 8.61
CA GLY A 122 4.24 2.03 9.50
C GLY A 122 3.07 2.19 10.47
N ALA A 123 1.84 2.22 9.95
CA ALA A 123 0.66 2.61 10.73
C ALA A 123 -0.17 1.43 11.27
N GLY A 124 0.26 0.20 11.05
CA GLY A 124 -0.46 -1.00 11.47
C GLY A 124 -1.08 -1.80 10.31
N SER A 125 -1.74 -2.90 10.65
CA SER A 125 -2.48 -3.75 9.71
C SER A 125 -3.91 -3.94 10.19
N CYS A 126 -4.86 -3.94 9.25
CA CYS A 126 -6.26 -4.25 9.54
C CYS A 126 -6.46 -5.65 10.13
N LEU A 127 -5.53 -6.57 9.85
CA LEU A 127 -5.59 -7.96 10.36
C LEU A 127 -5.11 -8.08 11.81
N LEU A 128 -4.34 -7.12 12.31
CA LEU A 128 -3.82 -7.14 13.68
C LEU A 128 -4.68 -6.35 14.68
N GLY A 129 -5.78 -5.80 14.23
CA GLY A 129 -6.49 -4.68 14.85
C GLY A 129 -7.29 -4.94 16.10
N GLU A 130 -7.41 -6.14 16.62
CA GLU A 130 -8.26 -6.37 17.80
C GLU A 130 -7.54 -6.45 19.14
N LYS A 131 -6.21 -6.55 19.19
CA LYS A 131 -5.49 -6.79 20.46
C LYS A 131 -4.63 -5.66 20.99
N GLU A 132 -4.29 -4.66 20.20
CA GLU A 132 -3.49 -3.52 20.68
C GLU A 132 -4.00 -2.19 20.14
N GLY A 133 -4.78 -1.51 20.95
CA GLY A 133 -5.62 -0.36 20.62
C GLY A 133 -4.96 0.94 20.12
N GLN A 134 -3.70 0.93 19.68
CA GLN A 134 -3.05 2.11 19.08
C GLN A 134 -2.91 2.01 17.56
N GLY A 135 -2.49 0.89 17.00
CA GLY A 135 -2.26 0.76 15.55
C GLY A 135 -3.53 0.88 14.72
N VAL A 136 -4.65 0.31 15.19
CA VAL A 136 -5.95 0.40 14.50
C VAL A 136 -6.50 1.81 14.50
N LYS A 137 -6.31 2.58 15.58
CA LYS A 137 -6.72 3.99 15.63
C LYS A 137 -6.00 4.83 14.59
N GLU A 138 -4.74 4.55 14.29
CA GLU A 138 -3.97 5.28 13.28
C GLU A 138 -4.37 4.89 11.85
N VAL A 139 -4.57 3.59 11.58
CA VAL A 139 -5.06 3.12 10.27
C VAL A 139 -6.49 3.63 10.03
N VAL A 140 -7.38 3.48 10.98
CA VAL A 140 -8.76 4.00 10.90
C VAL A 140 -8.77 5.53 10.87
N SER A 141 -7.88 6.21 11.58
CA SER A 141 -7.72 7.67 11.51
C SER A 141 -7.17 8.11 10.16
N CYS A 142 -6.22 7.37 9.59
CA CYS A 142 -5.72 7.60 8.25
C CYS A 142 -6.84 7.39 7.22
N PHE A 143 -7.58 6.28 7.30
CA PHE A 143 -8.77 6.02 6.48
C PHE A 143 -9.87 7.08 6.70
N ARG A 144 -10.17 7.46 7.93
CA ARG A 144 -11.13 8.54 8.22
C ARG A 144 -10.67 9.87 7.64
N ARG A 145 -9.42 10.26 7.80
CA ARG A 145 -8.90 11.49 7.18
C ARG A 145 -9.01 11.46 5.66
N PHE A 146 -8.78 10.30 5.05
CA PHE A 146 -8.96 10.10 3.61
C PHE A 146 -10.43 10.15 3.19
N LEU A 147 -11.32 9.41 3.87
CA LEU A 147 -12.75 9.40 3.58
C LEU A 147 -13.41 10.77 3.85
N PHE A 148 -13.03 11.48 4.92
CA PHE A 148 -13.58 12.81 5.21
C PHE A 148 -13.01 13.91 4.30
N ALA A 149 -11.79 13.80 3.80
CA ALA A 149 -11.29 14.71 2.76
C ALA A 149 -12.03 14.54 1.44
N SER A 150 -12.43 13.30 1.09
CA SER A 150 -13.24 13.00 -0.10
C SER A 150 -14.71 13.41 0.06
N ASN A 151 -15.26 13.33 1.25
CA ASN A 151 -16.69 13.58 1.52
C ASN A 151 -17.11 15.06 1.65
N LYS A 152 -16.18 16.00 1.65
CA LYS A 152 -16.57 17.42 1.61
C LYS A 152 -17.36 17.82 0.35
N ASN A 153 -17.29 17.04 -0.70
CA ASN A 153 -18.03 17.26 -1.95
C ASN A 153 -19.30 16.42 -2.09
N LEU A 154 -19.55 15.44 -1.21
CA LEU A 154 -20.73 14.57 -1.27
C LEU A 154 -21.91 15.05 -0.40
N VAL A 155 -21.67 15.91 0.57
CA VAL A 155 -22.72 16.45 1.46
C VAL A 155 -23.39 17.71 0.90
N SER A 156 -22.93 18.25 -0.23
CA SER A 156 -23.53 19.45 -0.83
C SER A 156 -24.54 19.17 -1.95
N LYS A 157 -24.95 17.90 -2.15
CA LYS A 157 -25.97 17.51 -3.14
C LYS A 157 -27.00 16.55 -2.55
N ALA A 158 -27.56 16.87 -1.40
CA ALA A 158 -28.79 16.28 -0.87
C ALA A 158 -29.68 17.38 -0.34
#